data_7c09df41156eb7ac5bc66b1b75dd7b46
#
_entry.id   7c09df41156eb7ac5bc66b1b75dd7b46
#
_cell.length_a   1.000
_cell.length_b   1.000
_cell.length_c   1.000
_cell.angle_alpha   90.00
_cell.angle_beta   90.00
_cell.angle_gamma   90.00
#
_symmetry.space_group_name_H-M   'P 1'
#
loop_
_entity.id
_entity.type
_entity.pdbx_description
1 polymer ?
#
loop_
_entity_poly.entity_id
_entity_poly.type
_entity_poly.pdbx_seq_one_letter_code
_entity_poly.pdbx_strand_id
1 'polypeptide(L)'
;MAGISVITDTTTEPLTTAYVRDYLRVDDTIDNTIIDNLIKSARILTENYTGRTLCNKTLKLSVDFVNELDHDLWEGMRVAPDLALKQNYITLPQSPVSSITHIKYYDDSDNATTYASTKYYLDSVRVPARVVLRNGEQWPTGLRVANGIEITYVAGFGANATDVPEAMRLAVSQLVAYLYENRGDMGAMAVPPSVMPLLQPYRILGIGSTFNELRGGY
;
A
#
# COMPACT_ATOMS: atom_id res chain seq x y z
N MET A 1 15.46 3.57 5.43
CA MET A 1 14.19 3.85 4.70
C MET A 1 13.50 2.54 4.33
N ALA A 2 12.21 2.55 4.08
CA ALA A 2 11.49 1.36 3.60
C ALA A 2 10.98 1.63 2.18
N GLY A 3 11.18 0.67 1.28
CA GLY A 3 10.72 0.74 -0.11
C GLY A 3 9.64 -0.30 -0.38
N ILE A 4 8.60 0.06 -1.16
CA ILE A 4 7.56 -0.88 -1.59
C ILE A 4 7.67 -1.09 -3.08
N SER A 5 7.56 -2.35 -3.51
CA SER A 5 7.44 -2.71 -4.91
C SER A 5 6.28 -3.69 -5.11
N VAL A 6 5.59 -3.56 -6.25
CA VAL A 6 4.55 -4.49 -6.68
C VAL A 6 5.25 -5.65 -7.40
N ILE A 7 5.08 -6.86 -6.88
CA ILE A 7 5.60 -8.09 -7.51
C ILE A 7 4.58 -8.63 -8.50
N THR A 8 3.31 -8.68 -8.10
CA THR A 8 2.22 -9.11 -8.97
C THR A 8 1.05 -8.18 -8.73
N ASP A 9 0.63 -7.46 -9.78
CA ASP A 9 -0.56 -6.59 -9.70
C ASP A 9 -1.82 -7.46 -9.72
N THR A 10 -2.94 -6.85 -9.35
CA THR A 10 -4.23 -7.55 -9.35
C THR A 10 -4.64 -7.95 -10.78
N THR A 11 -5.27 -9.11 -10.88
CA THR A 11 -5.94 -9.56 -12.11
C THR A 11 -7.42 -9.17 -12.14
N THR A 12 -7.95 -8.71 -11.00
CA THR A 12 -9.37 -8.36 -10.83
C THR A 12 -9.49 -6.88 -10.51
N GLU A 13 -10.29 -6.16 -11.25
CA GLU A 13 -10.60 -4.75 -10.98
C GLU A 13 -11.82 -4.64 -10.04
N PRO A 14 -11.94 -3.56 -9.23
CA PRO A 14 -13.06 -3.37 -8.30
C PRO A 14 -14.42 -3.16 -9.00
N LEU A 15 -14.39 -2.84 -10.30
CA LEU A 15 -15.56 -2.65 -11.15
C LEU A 15 -15.38 -3.38 -12.47
N THR A 16 -16.49 -3.86 -13.03
CA THR A 16 -16.51 -4.40 -14.39
C THR A 16 -16.79 -3.31 -15.42
N THR A 17 -16.29 -3.48 -16.64
CA THR A 17 -16.57 -2.59 -17.78
C THR A 17 -18.07 -2.45 -18.02
N ALA A 18 -18.83 -3.56 -17.93
CA ALA A 18 -20.28 -3.53 -18.09
C ALA A 18 -20.97 -2.64 -17.05
N TYR A 19 -20.61 -2.80 -15.76
CA TYR A 19 -21.14 -1.96 -14.69
C TYR A 19 -20.85 -0.47 -14.92
N VAL A 20 -19.63 -0.14 -15.34
CA VAL A 20 -19.22 1.24 -15.59
C VAL A 20 -19.95 1.83 -16.80
N ARG A 21 -20.14 1.05 -17.87
CA ARG A 21 -20.95 1.47 -19.02
C ARG A 21 -22.38 1.82 -18.61
N ASP A 22 -23.04 0.97 -17.84
CA ASP A 22 -24.38 1.21 -17.33
C ASP A 22 -24.42 2.47 -16.46
N TYR A 23 -23.39 2.67 -15.62
CA TYR A 23 -23.25 3.87 -14.78
C TYR A 23 -23.07 5.16 -15.60
N LEU A 24 -22.28 5.11 -16.68
CA LEU A 24 -22.03 6.22 -17.61
C LEU A 24 -23.16 6.40 -18.64
N ARG A 25 -24.10 5.45 -18.73
CA ARG A 25 -25.14 5.40 -19.76
C ARG A 25 -24.57 5.40 -21.19
N VAL A 26 -23.51 4.61 -21.39
CA VAL A 26 -22.86 4.41 -22.68
C VAL A 26 -23.34 3.10 -23.28
N ASP A 27 -24.13 3.15 -24.34
CA ASP A 27 -24.72 1.97 -24.98
C ASP A 27 -23.72 1.26 -25.92
N ASP A 28 -22.71 1.99 -26.42
CA ASP A 28 -21.74 1.49 -27.37
C ASP A 28 -20.58 0.75 -26.67
N THR A 29 -19.99 -0.21 -27.39
CA THR A 29 -18.81 -0.96 -26.94
C THR A 29 -17.47 -0.38 -27.42
N ILE A 30 -17.52 0.65 -28.26
CA ILE A 30 -16.33 1.30 -28.84
C ILE A 30 -15.38 1.79 -27.75
N ASP A 31 -15.93 2.35 -26.69
CA ASP A 31 -15.14 2.92 -25.57
C ASP A 31 -14.68 1.89 -24.51
N ASN A 32 -14.95 0.59 -24.67
CA ASN A 32 -14.62 -0.42 -23.65
C ASN A 32 -13.16 -0.38 -23.24
N THR A 33 -12.22 -0.30 -24.20
CA THR A 33 -10.80 -0.25 -23.88
C THR A 33 -10.40 1.01 -23.10
N ILE A 34 -11.05 2.13 -23.40
CA ILE A 34 -10.85 3.41 -22.69
C ILE A 34 -11.38 3.26 -21.26
N ILE A 35 -12.59 2.72 -21.10
CA ILE A 35 -13.23 2.49 -19.80
C ILE A 35 -12.37 1.56 -18.94
N ASP A 36 -11.82 0.47 -19.49
CA ASP A 36 -10.95 -0.45 -18.77
C ASP A 36 -9.69 0.25 -18.24
N ASN A 37 -9.08 1.12 -19.05
CA ASN A 37 -7.92 1.91 -18.63
C ASN A 37 -8.29 2.94 -17.56
N LEU A 38 -9.48 3.56 -17.66
CA LEU A 38 -9.97 4.50 -16.66
C LEU A 38 -10.28 3.80 -15.33
N ILE A 39 -10.82 2.57 -15.34
CA ILE A 39 -11.03 1.77 -14.14
C ILE A 39 -9.69 1.51 -13.41
N LYS A 40 -8.66 1.10 -14.14
CA LYS A 40 -7.31 0.90 -13.58
C LYS A 40 -6.74 2.19 -13.01
N SER A 41 -6.87 3.29 -13.72
CA SER A 41 -6.39 4.61 -13.28
C SER A 41 -7.13 5.09 -12.02
N ALA A 42 -8.45 4.96 -11.98
CA ALA A 42 -9.27 5.32 -10.83
C ALA A 42 -8.96 4.44 -9.61
N ARG A 43 -8.69 3.13 -9.81
CA ARG A 43 -8.23 2.24 -8.75
C ARG A 43 -6.90 2.73 -8.16
N ILE A 44 -5.91 3.00 -9.01
CA ILE A 44 -4.59 3.47 -8.57
C ILE A 44 -4.69 4.79 -7.81
N LEU A 45 -5.49 5.75 -8.30
CA LEU A 45 -5.73 7.03 -7.62
C LEU A 45 -6.37 6.81 -6.23
N THR A 46 -7.36 5.93 -6.14
CA THR A 46 -8.02 5.57 -4.88
C THR A 46 -7.05 4.92 -3.91
N GLU A 47 -6.22 3.98 -4.38
CA GLU A 47 -5.20 3.31 -3.56
C GLU A 47 -4.15 4.27 -3.04
N ASN A 48 -3.66 5.17 -3.89
CA ASN A 48 -2.69 6.20 -3.51
C ASN A 48 -3.27 7.19 -2.48
N TYR A 49 -4.52 7.61 -2.67
CA TYR A 49 -5.19 8.53 -1.75
C TYR A 49 -5.46 7.91 -0.38
N THR A 50 -5.90 6.65 -0.35
CA THR A 50 -6.28 5.97 0.89
C THR A 50 -5.10 5.30 1.60
N GLY A 51 -3.99 5.03 0.90
CA GLY A 51 -2.89 4.20 1.40
C GLY A 51 -3.28 2.73 1.55
N ARG A 52 -4.33 2.29 0.83
CA ARG A 52 -4.85 0.92 0.88
C ARG A 52 -4.76 0.26 -0.48
N THR A 53 -4.73 -1.05 -0.50
CA THR A 53 -4.89 -1.86 -1.71
C THR A 53 -6.32 -2.34 -1.81
N LEU A 54 -6.98 -2.17 -2.96
CA LEU A 54 -8.37 -2.56 -3.15
C LEU A 54 -8.49 -4.06 -3.40
N CYS A 55 -7.98 -4.53 -4.51
CA CYS A 55 -8.00 -5.95 -4.86
C CYS A 55 -6.64 -6.59 -4.58
N ASN A 56 -6.61 -7.89 -4.32
CA ASN A 56 -5.38 -8.59 -3.92
C ASN A 56 -4.22 -8.37 -4.88
N LYS A 57 -3.09 -7.93 -4.33
CA LYS A 57 -1.79 -7.80 -4.99
C LYS A 57 -0.71 -8.43 -4.14
N THR A 58 0.34 -8.92 -4.79
CA THR A 58 1.55 -9.34 -4.10
C THR A 58 2.52 -8.16 -4.06
N LEU A 59 2.85 -7.74 -2.86
CA LEU A 59 3.75 -6.62 -2.59
C LEU A 59 5.02 -7.13 -1.91
N LYS A 60 6.10 -6.40 -2.13
CA LYS A 60 7.37 -6.60 -1.44
C LYS A 60 7.75 -5.32 -0.71
N LEU A 61 7.90 -5.40 0.59
CA LEU A 61 8.46 -4.36 1.43
C LEU A 61 9.94 -4.68 1.63
N SER A 62 10.80 -3.74 1.25
CA SER A 62 12.24 -3.80 1.54
C SER A 62 12.56 -2.82 2.66
N VAL A 63 13.23 -3.30 3.70
CA VAL A 63 13.60 -2.51 4.88
C VAL A 63 15.11 -2.47 5.01
N ASP A 64 15.66 -1.27 5.16
CA ASP A 64 17.07 -1.09 5.45
C ASP A 64 17.36 -1.48 6.89
N PHE A 65 18.46 -2.17 7.11
CA PHE A 65 18.98 -2.38 8.46
C PHE A 65 19.76 -1.13 8.86
N VAL A 66 19.16 -0.30 9.71
CA VAL A 66 19.83 0.87 10.26
C VAL A 66 20.67 0.41 11.45
N ASN A 67 21.99 0.42 11.31
CA ASN A 67 22.90 0.27 12.45
C ASN A 67 22.66 1.41 13.46
N GLU A 68 22.67 1.09 14.76
CA GLU A 68 22.37 2.02 15.87
C GLU A 68 23.20 3.32 15.90
N LEU A 69 24.20 3.44 15.04
CA LEU A 69 25.19 4.52 15.06
C LEU A 69 24.91 5.68 14.11
N ASP A 70 23.92 5.58 13.21
CA ASP A 70 23.68 6.59 12.18
C ASP A 70 22.43 7.43 12.47
N HIS A 71 22.25 7.81 13.73
CA HIS A 71 21.29 8.83 14.10
C HIS A 71 22.00 10.19 14.10
N ASP A 72 21.76 10.96 13.05
CA ASP A 72 22.02 12.39 13.07
C ASP A 72 21.24 13.03 14.22
N LEU A 73 21.95 13.28 15.31
CA LEU A 73 21.48 14.01 16.50
C LEU A 73 21.09 15.48 16.20
N TRP A 74 21.15 15.87 14.91
CA TRP A 74 21.05 17.26 14.47
C TRP A 74 19.62 17.82 14.45
N GLU A 75 18.57 17.02 14.33
CA GLU A 75 17.21 17.56 14.15
C GLU A 75 16.38 17.73 15.43
N GLY A 76 16.97 17.62 16.60
CA GLY A 76 16.27 17.92 17.87
C GLY A 76 15.08 16.98 18.18
N MET A 77 14.78 16.05 17.31
CA MET A 77 13.76 15.03 17.50
C MET A 77 14.44 13.77 18.01
N ARG A 78 14.37 13.55 19.32
CA ARG A 78 14.69 12.26 19.93
C ARG A 78 13.70 11.21 19.46
N VAL A 79 13.84 10.74 18.24
CA VAL A 79 13.39 9.40 17.90
C VAL A 79 14.41 8.50 18.56
N ALA A 80 14.08 8.00 19.74
CA ALA A 80 14.99 7.13 20.47
C ALA A 80 15.42 6.00 19.53
N PRO A 81 16.75 5.81 19.30
CA PRO A 81 17.25 4.69 18.47
C PRO A 81 16.73 3.35 18.95
N ASP A 82 16.46 3.24 20.22
CA ASP A 82 15.85 2.11 20.90
C ASP A 82 14.45 1.70 20.41
N LEU A 83 13.69 2.59 19.75
CA LEU A 83 12.34 2.26 19.30
C LEU A 83 12.31 1.44 18.00
N ALA A 84 13.26 1.64 17.10
CA ALA A 84 13.24 0.94 15.81
C ALA A 84 13.78 -0.50 15.91
N LEU A 85 14.75 -0.74 16.78
CA LEU A 85 15.42 -2.06 16.91
C LEU A 85 14.87 -2.93 18.05
N LYS A 86 14.19 -2.32 19.04
CA LYS A 86 13.43 -3.06 20.05
C LYS A 86 11.99 -3.33 19.64
N GLN A 87 11.55 -2.84 18.48
CA GLN A 87 10.23 -3.18 18.00
C GLN A 87 10.21 -4.62 17.50
N ASN A 88 9.56 -5.48 18.26
CA ASN A 88 9.30 -6.87 17.88
C ASN A 88 8.34 -6.97 16.68
N TYR A 89 8.17 -5.90 15.91
CA TYR A 89 7.28 -5.86 14.75
C TYR A 89 7.76 -4.93 13.64
N ILE A 90 7.37 -5.25 12.42
CA ILE A 90 7.52 -4.40 11.24
C ILE A 90 6.12 -4.08 10.70
N THR A 91 5.82 -2.81 10.50
CA THR A 91 4.54 -2.35 9.95
C THR A 91 4.50 -2.60 8.43
N LEU A 92 3.40 -3.20 7.97
CA LEU A 92 3.15 -3.47 6.56
C LEU A 92 2.24 -2.38 5.99
N PRO A 93 2.72 -1.57 5.06
CA PRO A 93 1.90 -0.57 4.39
C PRO A 93 0.87 -1.21 3.44
N GLN A 94 -0.04 -0.38 2.93
CA GLN A 94 -1.08 -0.77 1.99
C GLN A 94 -2.01 -1.89 2.52
N SER A 95 -2.47 -1.74 3.76
CA SER A 95 -3.50 -2.63 4.35
C SER A 95 -4.84 -2.56 3.60
N PRO A 96 -5.70 -3.58 3.71
CA PRO A 96 -5.55 -4.75 4.57
C PRO A 96 -4.55 -5.77 4.01
N VAL A 97 -3.90 -6.53 4.91
CA VAL A 97 -2.99 -7.61 4.54
C VAL A 97 -3.64 -8.94 4.88
N SER A 98 -3.72 -9.83 3.90
CA SER A 98 -4.34 -11.15 4.06
C SER A 98 -3.33 -12.22 4.49
N SER A 99 -2.11 -12.19 3.98
CA SER A 99 -1.09 -13.19 4.28
C SER A 99 0.33 -12.69 4.03
N ILE A 100 1.30 -13.31 4.70
CA ILE A 100 2.72 -13.16 4.43
C ILE A 100 3.16 -14.38 3.62
N THR A 101 3.74 -14.14 2.44
CA THR A 101 4.24 -15.21 1.58
C THR A 101 5.56 -15.76 2.12
N HIS A 102 6.52 -14.87 2.35
CA HIS A 102 7.81 -15.20 2.98
C HIS A 102 8.50 -13.93 3.45
N ILE A 103 9.43 -14.09 4.37
CA ILE A 103 10.38 -13.05 4.78
C ILE A 103 11.76 -13.57 4.45
N LYS A 104 12.54 -12.78 3.71
CA LYS A 104 13.95 -13.04 3.41
C LYS A 104 14.82 -11.99 4.08
N TYR A 105 16.00 -12.39 4.43
CA TYR A 105 17.04 -11.46 4.89
C TYR A 105 18.35 -11.79 4.17
N TYR A 106 19.18 -10.77 4.05
CA TYR A 106 20.45 -10.82 3.34
C TYR A 106 21.57 -10.48 4.32
N ASP A 107 22.57 -11.35 4.37
CA ASP A 107 23.78 -11.09 5.15
C ASP A 107 24.68 -10.04 4.47
N ASP A 108 25.78 -9.68 5.10
CA ASP A 108 26.79 -8.74 4.59
C ASP A 108 27.51 -9.23 3.31
N SER A 109 27.35 -10.51 2.97
CA SER A 109 27.85 -11.14 1.75
C SER A 109 26.78 -11.31 0.66
N ASP A 110 25.61 -10.67 0.81
CA ASP A 110 24.45 -10.73 -0.09
C ASP A 110 23.79 -12.12 -0.22
N ASN A 111 24.06 -13.05 0.70
CA ASN A 111 23.38 -14.35 0.69
C ASN A 111 21.97 -14.20 1.25
N ALA A 112 20.98 -14.65 0.47
CA ALA A 112 19.59 -14.63 0.87
C ALA A 112 19.21 -15.83 1.72
N THR A 113 18.62 -15.61 2.88
CA THR A 113 18.10 -16.66 3.76
C THR A 113 16.62 -16.38 4.05
N THR A 114 15.78 -17.44 4.05
CA THR A 114 14.37 -17.32 4.42
C THR A 114 14.21 -17.37 5.93
N TYR A 115 13.56 -16.38 6.49
CA TYR A 115 13.21 -16.34 7.91
C TYR A 115 12.03 -17.28 8.18
N ALA A 116 12.21 -18.19 9.16
CA ALA A 116 11.23 -19.24 9.41
C ALA A 116 9.87 -18.68 9.85
N SER A 117 8.80 -19.13 9.20
CA SER A 117 7.41 -18.68 9.50
C SER A 117 6.94 -19.00 10.92
N THR A 118 7.61 -19.94 11.59
CA THR A 118 7.34 -20.28 12.99
C THR A 118 7.77 -19.20 13.98
N LYS A 119 8.61 -18.24 13.55
CA LYS A 119 9.19 -17.19 14.40
C LYS A 119 8.39 -15.91 14.45
N TYR A 120 7.40 -15.75 13.59
CA TYR A 120 6.57 -14.55 13.49
C TYR A 120 5.09 -14.90 13.25
N TYR A 121 4.25 -13.90 13.32
CA TYR A 121 2.84 -13.96 12.90
C TYR A 121 2.39 -12.65 12.31
N LEU A 122 1.33 -12.70 11.51
CA LEU A 122 0.66 -11.53 10.97
C LEU A 122 -0.38 -11.01 11.96
N ASP A 123 -0.27 -9.75 12.37
CA ASP A 123 -1.33 -9.02 13.05
C ASP A 123 -2.06 -8.14 12.02
N SER A 124 -3.14 -8.69 11.46
CA SER A 124 -3.99 -8.03 10.47
C SER A 124 -5.17 -7.26 11.09
N VAL A 125 -5.39 -7.38 12.40
CA VAL A 125 -6.46 -6.66 13.11
C VAL A 125 -6.15 -5.17 13.17
N ARG A 126 -4.89 -4.84 13.33
CA ARG A 126 -4.42 -3.45 13.33
C ARG A 126 -4.33 -2.89 11.91
N VAL A 127 -4.59 -1.59 11.77
CA VAL A 127 -4.40 -0.85 10.51
C VAL A 127 -3.44 0.31 10.76
N PRO A 128 -2.29 0.38 10.06
CA PRO A 128 -1.77 -0.64 9.13
C PRO A 128 -1.39 -1.95 9.84
N ALA A 129 -1.47 -3.06 9.09
CA ALA A 129 -1.09 -4.39 9.56
C ALA A 129 0.40 -4.47 9.91
N ARG A 130 0.79 -5.47 10.66
CA ARG A 130 2.21 -5.66 11.05
C ARG A 130 2.60 -7.13 11.14
N VAL A 131 3.87 -7.39 10.86
CA VAL A 131 4.53 -8.65 11.20
C VAL A 131 5.07 -8.53 12.61
N VAL A 132 4.72 -9.46 13.47
CA VAL A 132 5.15 -9.45 14.88
C VAL A 132 5.98 -10.71 15.16
N LEU A 133 7.11 -10.52 15.80
CA LEU A 133 7.92 -11.65 16.28
C LEU A 133 7.24 -12.37 17.44
N ARG A 134 7.41 -13.68 17.50
CA ARG A 134 6.96 -14.46 18.66
C ARG A 134 7.88 -14.20 19.85
N ASN A 135 7.35 -14.46 21.04
CA ASN A 135 8.10 -14.26 22.28
C ASN A 135 9.43 -15.04 22.28
N GLY A 136 10.52 -14.35 22.61
CA GLY A 136 11.88 -14.91 22.60
C GLY A 136 12.58 -14.89 21.25
N GLU A 137 11.91 -14.52 20.16
CA GLU A 137 12.52 -14.38 18.84
C GLU A 137 13.06 -12.97 18.62
N GLN A 138 14.08 -12.87 17.76
CA GLN A 138 14.74 -11.62 17.39
C GLN A 138 14.89 -11.53 15.87
N TRP A 139 14.92 -10.31 15.34
CA TRP A 139 15.30 -10.09 13.95
C TRP A 139 16.75 -10.50 13.73
N PRO A 140 17.09 -11.01 12.54
CA PRO A 140 18.47 -11.35 12.20
C PRO A 140 19.39 -10.13 12.33
N THR A 141 20.62 -10.36 12.77
CA THR A 141 21.69 -9.35 12.88
C THR A 141 22.75 -9.60 11.81
N GLY A 142 23.68 -8.66 11.60
CA GLY A 142 24.72 -8.78 10.58
C GLY A 142 24.15 -8.75 9.16
N LEU A 143 23.14 -7.90 8.94
CA LEU A 143 22.51 -7.73 7.63
C LEU A 143 23.23 -6.68 6.82
N ARG A 144 23.14 -6.77 5.50
CA ARG A 144 23.57 -5.70 4.59
C ARG A 144 22.83 -4.40 4.91
N VAL A 145 23.49 -3.28 4.67
CA VAL A 145 22.98 -1.95 5.05
C VAL A 145 21.69 -1.58 4.34
N ALA A 146 21.61 -1.84 3.03
CA ALA A 146 20.45 -1.50 2.22
C ALA A 146 19.60 -2.75 1.91
N ASN A 147 18.28 -2.66 2.08
CA ASN A 147 17.33 -3.75 1.81
C ASN A 147 17.70 -5.07 2.52
N GLY A 148 18.14 -4.98 3.76
CA GLY A 148 18.59 -6.14 4.53
C GLY A 148 17.47 -7.14 4.82
N ILE A 149 16.22 -6.68 4.93
CA ILE A 149 15.03 -7.53 5.11
C ILE A 149 14.04 -7.26 3.98
N GLU A 150 13.54 -8.30 3.35
CA GLU A 150 12.48 -8.26 2.34
C GLU A 150 11.28 -9.08 2.83
N ILE A 151 10.10 -8.45 2.88
CA ILE A 151 8.85 -9.09 3.28
C ILE A 151 7.93 -9.11 2.05
N THR A 152 7.62 -10.31 1.55
CA THR A 152 6.64 -10.50 0.49
C THR A 152 5.30 -10.89 1.10
N TYR A 153 4.25 -10.13 0.77
CA TYR A 153 2.93 -10.31 1.36
C TYR A 153 1.82 -10.00 0.37
N VAL A 154 0.62 -10.49 0.64
CA VAL A 154 -0.58 -10.20 -0.14
C VAL A 154 -1.41 -9.16 0.58
N ALA A 155 -1.67 -8.05 -0.10
CA ALA A 155 -2.53 -6.97 0.39
C ALA A 155 -3.75 -6.81 -0.52
N GLY A 156 -4.87 -6.40 0.05
CA GLY A 156 -6.16 -6.19 -0.62
C GLY A 156 -7.32 -6.65 0.24
N PHE A 157 -8.51 -6.14 -0.06
CA PHE A 157 -9.74 -6.55 0.64
C PHE A 157 -10.15 -7.99 0.27
N GLY A 158 -9.79 -8.46 -0.92
CA GLY A 158 -10.07 -9.81 -1.40
C GLY A 158 -9.73 -10.00 -2.87
N ALA A 159 -10.01 -11.20 -3.37
CA ALA A 159 -9.73 -11.57 -4.76
C ALA A 159 -10.84 -11.11 -5.72
N ASN A 160 -12.05 -10.85 -5.20
CA ASN A 160 -13.22 -10.48 -6.00
C ASN A 160 -13.52 -8.98 -5.87
N ALA A 161 -14.15 -8.41 -6.89
CA ALA A 161 -14.62 -7.02 -6.87
C ALA A 161 -15.60 -6.74 -5.71
N THR A 162 -16.39 -7.73 -5.33
CA THR A 162 -17.39 -7.66 -4.24
C THR A 162 -16.78 -7.64 -2.84
N ASP A 163 -15.51 -8.01 -2.69
CA ASP A 163 -14.81 -7.99 -1.42
C ASP A 163 -14.41 -6.56 -1.02
N VAL A 164 -14.36 -5.66 -2.01
CA VAL A 164 -14.06 -4.23 -1.81
C VAL A 164 -15.28 -3.53 -1.21
N PRO A 165 -15.13 -2.73 -0.14
CA PRO A 165 -16.24 -2.00 0.46
C PRO A 165 -17.01 -1.16 -0.56
N GLU A 166 -18.35 -1.18 -0.47
CA GLU A 166 -19.24 -0.55 -1.45
C GLU A 166 -18.98 0.96 -1.61
N ALA A 167 -18.67 1.65 -0.51
CA ALA A 167 -18.34 3.08 -0.57
C ALA A 167 -17.08 3.36 -1.39
N MET A 168 -16.08 2.47 -1.33
CA MET A 168 -14.87 2.59 -2.17
C MET A 168 -15.17 2.27 -3.63
N ARG A 169 -16.00 1.26 -3.89
CA ARG A 169 -16.46 0.93 -5.26
C ARG A 169 -17.24 2.09 -5.88
N LEU A 170 -18.13 2.70 -5.12
CA LEU A 170 -18.84 3.90 -5.55
C LEU A 170 -17.89 5.07 -5.82
N ALA A 171 -16.90 5.28 -4.96
CA ALA A 171 -15.87 6.29 -5.19
C ALA A 171 -15.08 6.06 -6.48
N VAL A 172 -14.71 4.80 -6.76
CA VAL A 172 -14.06 4.45 -8.03
C VAL A 172 -14.99 4.71 -9.22
N SER A 173 -16.30 4.38 -9.12
CA SER A 173 -17.28 4.68 -10.17
C SER A 173 -17.37 6.18 -10.49
N GLN A 174 -17.43 7.01 -9.45
CA GLN A 174 -17.46 8.48 -9.61
C GLN A 174 -16.14 9.00 -10.18
N LEU A 175 -15.00 8.44 -9.80
CA LEU A 175 -13.70 8.79 -10.38
C LEU A 175 -13.63 8.43 -11.86
N VAL A 176 -14.12 7.24 -12.25
CA VAL A 176 -14.18 6.84 -13.66
C VAL A 176 -15.04 7.79 -14.45
N ALA A 177 -16.25 8.17 -13.94
CA ALA A 177 -17.12 9.12 -14.61
C ALA A 177 -16.43 10.48 -14.78
N TYR A 178 -15.79 10.98 -13.73
CA TYR A 178 -15.06 12.25 -13.78
C TYR A 178 -13.93 12.22 -14.81
N LEU A 179 -13.11 11.16 -14.83
CA LEU A 179 -12.02 10.99 -15.79
C LEU A 179 -12.54 10.80 -17.24
N TYR A 180 -13.68 10.14 -17.39
CA TYR A 180 -14.31 9.94 -18.70
C TYR A 180 -14.81 11.25 -19.31
N GLU A 181 -15.43 12.11 -18.50
CA GLU A 181 -15.92 13.42 -18.94
C GLU A 181 -14.80 14.42 -19.20
N ASN A 182 -13.68 14.33 -18.45
CA ASN A 182 -12.55 15.25 -18.51
C ASN A 182 -11.32 14.65 -19.23
N ARG A 183 -11.52 13.86 -20.27
CA ARG A 183 -10.47 13.12 -21.00
C ARG A 183 -9.33 13.97 -21.57
N GLY A 184 -9.47 15.26 -21.70
CA GLY A 184 -8.44 16.18 -22.23
C GLY A 184 -7.81 17.09 -21.18
N ASP A 185 -8.28 17.03 -19.94
CA ASP A 185 -7.80 17.92 -18.88
C ASP A 185 -6.72 17.24 -18.03
N MET A 186 -5.49 17.74 -18.12
CA MET A 186 -4.38 17.24 -17.31
C MET A 186 -4.55 17.54 -15.81
N GLY A 187 -5.39 18.50 -15.42
CA GLY A 187 -5.75 18.81 -14.04
C GLY A 187 -6.68 17.77 -13.40
N ALA A 188 -7.34 16.94 -14.21
CA ALA A 188 -8.26 15.89 -13.74
C ALA A 188 -7.58 14.66 -13.11
N MET A 189 -6.26 14.62 -13.02
CA MET A 189 -5.52 13.50 -12.44
C MET A 189 -5.54 13.47 -10.89
N ALA A 190 -6.18 14.42 -10.23
CA ALA A 190 -6.34 14.41 -8.78
C ALA A 190 -7.71 13.86 -8.37
N VAL A 191 -7.82 13.37 -7.12
CA VAL A 191 -9.11 12.93 -6.57
C VAL A 191 -10.01 14.16 -6.37
N PRO A 192 -11.19 14.24 -7.04
CA PRO A 192 -12.08 15.37 -6.92
C PRO A 192 -12.59 15.55 -5.48
N PRO A 193 -12.83 16.79 -5.02
CA PRO A 193 -13.39 17.04 -3.70
C PRO A 193 -14.72 16.34 -3.43
N SER A 194 -15.51 16.07 -4.47
CA SER A 194 -16.78 15.34 -4.37
C SER A 194 -16.62 13.87 -3.98
N VAL A 195 -15.49 13.24 -4.33
CA VAL A 195 -15.20 11.84 -4.05
C VAL A 195 -14.49 11.65 -2.70
N MET A 196 -13.76 12.67 -2.24
CA MET A 196 -12.99 12.61 -1.00
C MET A 196 -13.80 12.15 0.23
N PRO A 197 -15.05 12.61 0.48
CA PRO A 197 -15.83 12.18 1.65
C PRO A 197 -16.10 10.68 1.70
N LEU A 198 -16.20 10.01 0.55
CA LEU A 198 -16.37 8.55 0.47
C LEU A 198 -15.09 7.80 0.84
N LEU A 199 -13.93 8.37 0.54
CA LEU A 199 -12.62 7.75 0.76
C LEU A 199 -12.01 8.11 2.12
N GLN A 200 -12.37 9.25 2.70
CA GLN A 200 -11.80 9.76 3.95
C GLN A 200 -11.83 8.75 5.11
N PRO A 201 -12.93 7.99 5.36
CA PRO A 201 -12.96 7.01 6.44
C PRO A 201 -11.99 5.84 6.27
N TYR A 202 -11.54 5.60 5.03
CA TYR A 202 -10.63 4.52 4.69
C TYR A 202 -9.17 4.96 4.62
N ARG A 203 -8.90 6.25 4.71
CA ARG A 203 -7.55 6.80 4.60
C ARG A 203 -6.69 6.36 5.78
N ILE A 204 -5.52 5.78 5.49
CA ILE A 204 -4.52 5.47 6.49
C ILE A 204 -3.66 6.72 6.70
N LEU A 205 -3.85 7.37 7.85
CA LEU A 205 -3.04 8.51 8.24
C LEU A 205 -1.83 8.00 9.03
N GLY A 206 -0.66 8.04 8.42
CA GLY A 206 0.59 7.83 9.15
C GLY A 206 0.97 9.11 9.91
N ILE A 207 1.47 8.98 11.13
CA ILE A 207 1.92 10.14 11.94
C ILE A 207 3.04 10.92 11.22
N GLY A 208 3.74 10.29 10.25
CA GLY A 208 4.75 10.93 9.40
C GLY A 208 4.23 11.59 8.11
N SER A 209 2.99 11.30 7.68
CA SER A 209 2.46 11.85 6.41
C SER A 209 2.01 13.31 6.54
N THR A 210 1.61 13.74 7.72
CA THR A 210 1.22 15.14 8.00
C THR A 210 2.38 16.12 7.87
N PHE A 211 3.63 15.69 8.07
CA PHE A 211 4.80 16.56 7.90
C PHE A 211 5.21 16.76 6.43
N ASN A 212 4.94 15.80 5.55
CA ASN A 212 5.27 15.97 4.13
C ASN A 212 4.21 16.76 3.35
N GLU A 213 2.93 16.72 3.75
CA GLU A 213 1.88 17.52 3.11
C GLU A 213 2.04 19.03 3.41
N LEU A 214 2.65 19.38 4.55
CA LEU A 214 2.95 20.79 4.90
C LEU A 214 4.20 21.33 4.20
N ARG A 215 5.05 20.50 3.61
CA ARG A 215 6.25 20.90 2.86
C ARG A 215 6.06 20.98 1.34
N GLY A 216 4.94 20.52 0.81
CA GLY A 216 4.64 20.50 -0.63
C GLY A 216 3.91 21.74 -1.16
N GLY A 217 3.90 22.82 -0.42
CA GLY A 217 3.32 24.09 -0.85
C GLY A 217 4.39 25.12 -1.17
N TYR A 218 5.16 24.90 -2.25
CA TYR A 218 5.82 25.96 -3.04
C TYR A 218 6.09 25.42 -4.43
#